data_86a79c84b708ef37fa8e6ee934c053f8
#
_entry.id   86a79c84b708ef37fa8e6ee934c053f8
#
_cell.length_a   1.000
_cell.length_b   1.000
_cell.length_c   1.000
_cell.angle_alpha   90.00
_cell.angle_beta   90.00
_cell.angle_gamma   90.00
#
_symmetry.space_group_name_H-M   'P 1'
#
loop_
_entity.id
_entity.type
_entity.pdbx_description
1 polymer ?
#
loop_
_entity_poly.entity_id
_entity_poly.type
_entity_poly.pdbx_seq_one_letter_code
_entity_poly.pdbx_strand_id
1 'polypeptide(L)'
;AVTYILFFGIMFGDVGQSLVLAIAGFIVYKVKKWDLGGIVGMVGISGVIFGFIYGSFFGNEEIIPELFHTTALNPMNEIALMLGGTIGMGVLIIIFGMVLNVINALKSKELGEALFGHNGVAGLVFYIGALLLAGNLFLKWGIPTFVFVAIIILAVLCMYLCEPLGKLVEGKKDWLPRNGMFFVENLFEMFEVILSFFTNTISFLRIGAFAIVH
;
A
#
# COMPACT_ATOMS: atom_id res chain seq x y z
N ALA A 1 -3.63 11.55 -6.12
CA ALA A 1 -2.80 12.76 -5.94
C ALA A 1 -2.25 12.85 -4.52
N VAL A 2 -3.09 12.81 -3.47
CA VAL A 2 -2.65 12.96 -2.07
C VAL A 2 -1.61 11.91 -1.65
N THR A 3 -1.85 10.64 -1.96
CA THR A 3 -0.94 9.52 -1.67
C THR A 3 0.43 9.70 -2.33
N TYR A 4 0.44 10.18 -3.58
CA TYR A 4 1.67 10.44 -4.31
C TYR A 4 2.49 11.57 -3.67
N ILE A 5 1.83 12.68 -3.29
CA ILE A 5 2.45 13.81 -2.61
C ILE A 5 3.08 13.36 -1.28
N LEU A 6 2.35 12.56 -0.51
CA LEU A 6 2.82 12.04 0.77
C LEU A 6 4.02 11.11 0.62
N PHE A 7 3.96 10.15 -0.30
CA PHE A 7 5.07 9.22 -0.53
C PHE A 7 6.30 9.91 -1.08
N PHE A 8 6.13 10.90 -1.96
CA PHE A 8 7.28 11.67 -2.44
C PHE A 8 7.98 12.39 -1.29
N GLY A 9 7.22 13.00 -0.38
CA GLY A 9 7.80 13.65 0.81
C GLY A 9 8.58 12.68 1.69
N ILE A 10 8.07 11.46 1.88
CA ILE A 10 8.78 10.41 2.64
C ILE A 10 10.08 9.99 1.94
N MET A 11 10.06 9.89 0.59
CA MET A 11 11.22 9.47 -0.19
C MET A 11 12.32 10.53 -0.27
N PHE A 12 11.94 11.80 -0.37
CA PHE A 12 12.84 12.94 -0.61
C PHE A 12 12.67 14.03 0.47
N GLY A 13 12.72 13.59 1.72
CA GLY A 13 12.57 14.45 2.88
C GLY A 13 13.81 15.29 3.16
N ASP A 14 14.07 16.33 2.36
CA ASP A 14 15.11 17.32 2.56
C ASP A 14 14.51 18.72 2.45
N VAL A 15 14.67 19.53 3.50
CA VAL A 15 14.05 20.86 3.57
C VAL A 15 14.57 21.79 2.48
N GLY A 16 15.89 21.81 2.25
CA GLY A 16 16.50 22.73 1.29
C GLY A 16 16.11 22.41 -0.15
N GLN A 17 16.28 21.16 -0.57
CA GLN A 17 15.98 20.70 -1.93
C GLN A 17 14.49 20.79 -2.21
N SER A 18 13.64 20.36 -1.27
CA SER A 18 12.19 20.41 -1.40
C SER A 18 11.62 21.83 -1.43
N LEU A 19 12.24 22.75 -0.71
CA LEU A 19 11.86 24.17 -0.76
C LEU A 19 12.15 24.77 -2.15
N VAL A 20 13.30 24.48 -2.74
CA VAL A 20 13.62 24.88 -4.12
C VAL A 20 12.59 24.29 -5.09
N LEU A 21 12.24 23.00 -4.93
CA LEU A 21 11.26 22.34 -5.75
C LEU A 21 9.86 22.97 -5.61
N ALA A 22 9.46 23.33 -4.39
CA ALA A 22 8.19 24.00 -4.12
C ALA A 22 8.11 25.38 -4.80
N ILE A 23 9.17 26.20 -4.62
CA ILE A 23 9.23 27.53 -5.23
C ILE A 23 9.22 27.43 -6.75
N ALA A 24 10.05 26.58 -7.34
CA ALA A 24 10.12 26.38 -8.79
C ALA A 24 8.78 25.89 -9.33
N GLY A 25 8.13 24.93 -8.67
CA GLY A 25 6.82 24.42 -9.05
C GLY A 25 5.74 25.51 -9.07
N PHE A 26 5.66 26.31 -8.01
CA PHE A 26 4.69 27.42 -7.96
C PHE A 26 4.99 28.53 -8.94
N ILE A 27 6.25 28.83 -9.24
CA ILE A 27 6.62 29.82 -10.28
C ILE A 27 6.14 29.31 -11.65
N VAL A 28 6.41 28.05 -11.99
CA VAL A 28 5.97 27.44 -13.25
C VAL A 28 4.45 27.44 -13.36
N TYR A 29 3.75 27.09 -12.28
CA TYR A 29 2.30 27.12 -12.23
C TYR A 29 1.75 28.54 -12.49
N LYS A 30 2.33 29.55 -11.86
CA LYS A 30 1.87 30.95 -11.97
C LYS A 30 2.21 31.57 -13.32
N VAL A 31 3.40 31.29 -13.87
CA VAL A 31 3.89 31.90 -15.12
C VAL A 31 3.34 31.19 -16.36
N LYS A 32 3.40 29.84 -16.38
CA LYS A 32 3.00 29.04 -17.54
C LYS A 32 1.59 28.47 -17.43
N LYS A 33 0.91 28.62 -16.28
CA LYS A 33 -0.41 28.03 -15.97
C LYS A 33 -0.46 26.51 -16.23
N TRP A 34 0.64 25.81 -16.02
CA TRP A 34 0.70 24.37 -16.17
C TRP A 34 0.30 23.72 -14.84
N ASP A 35 -0.70 22.86 -14.87
CA ASP A 35 -1.18 22.11 -13.68
C ASP A 35 -0.09 21.23 -13.07
N LEU A 36 0.83 20.74 -13.89
CA LEU A 36 2.03 20.02 -13.42
C LEU A 36 2.89 20.85 -12.46
N GLY A 37 3.02 22.16 -12.70
CA GLY A 37 3.73 23.06 -11.78
C GLY A 37 3.08 23.11 -10.40
N GLY A 38 1.75 23.12 -10.34
CA GLY A 38 1.00 23.05 -9.08
C GLY A 38 1.25 21.76 -8.32
N ILE A 39 1.27 20.61 -9.01
CA ILE A 39 1.56 19.30 -8.42
C ILE A 39 2.99 19.27 -7.86
N VAL A 40 3.97 19.74 -8.64
CA VAL A 40 5.38 19.82 -8.22
C VAL A 40 5.53 20.72 -7.00
N GLY A 41 4.82 21.85 -6.95
CA GLY A 41 4.79 22.74 -5.79
C GLY A 41 4.27 22.05 -4.52
N MET A 42 3.16 21.30 -4.62
CA MET A 42 2.59 20.56 -3.49
C MET A 42 3.52 19.42 -3.03
N VAL A 43 4.15 18.74 -3.98
CA VAL A 43 5.14 17.69 -3.71
C VAL A 43 6.33 18.27 -2.95
N GLY A 44 6.81 19.45 -3.37
CA GLY A 44 7.88 20.17 -2.65
C GLY A 44 7.49 20.55 -1.22
N ILE A 45 6.25 21.00 -0.98
CA ILE A 45 5.76 21.26 0.40
C ILE A 45 5.80 20.00 1.25
N SER A 46 5.34 18.87 0.71
CA SER A 46 5.40 17.58 1.42
C SER A 46 6.84 17.21 1.79
N GLY A 47 7.78 17.36 0.85
CA GLY A 47 9.19 17.09 1.10
C GLY A 47 9.82 18.01 2.16
N VAL A 48 9.38 19.27 2.25
CA VAL A 48 9.79 20.18 3.33
C VAL A 48 9.32 19.66 4.69
N ILE A 49 8.06 19.21 4.80
CA ILE A 49 7.50 18.68 6.05
C ILE A 49 8.29 17.46 6.52
N PHE A 50 8.51 16.49 5.63
CA PHE A 50 9.28 15.28 5.96
C PHE A 50 10.77 15.61 6.19
N GLY A 51 11.33 16.59 5.49
CA GLY A 51 12.68 17.08 5.71
C GLY A 51 12.90 17.62 7.12
N PHE A 52 11.91 18.31 7.70
CA PHE A 52 11.96 18.72 9.11
C PHE A 52 11.89 17.52 10.05
N ILE A 53 11.11 16.46 9.72
CA ILE A 53 11.03 15.25 10.53
C ILE A 53 12.35 14.48 10.53
N TYR A 54 13.01 14.42 9.38
CA TYR A 54 14.30 13.74 9.22
C TYR A 54 15.47 14.60 9.68
N GLY A 55 15.26 15.90 9.80
CA GLY A 55 16.30 16.85 10.18
C GLY A 55 17.32 17.16 9.08
N SER A 56 16.99 16.84 7.80
CA SER A 56 17.89 17.03 6.67
C SER A 56 17.73 18.41 6.01
N PHE A 57 18.85 19.10 5.79
CA PHE A 57 18.92 20.38 5.07
C PHE A 57 20.06 20.34 4.06
N PHE A 58 19.75 20.26 2.76
CA PHE A 58 20.71 20.05 1.66
C PHE A 58 21.66 18.87 1.89
N GLY A 59 21.14 17.75 2.44
CA GLY A 59 21.92 16.55 2.76
C GLY A 59 22.77 16.65 4.04
N ASN A 60 22.62 17.70 4.83
CA ASN A 60 23.25 17.83 6.14
C ASN A 60 22.22 17.58 7.25
N GLU A 61 22.45 16.54 8.06
CA GLU A 61 21.54 16.06 9.11
C GLU A 61 21.80 16.71 10.48
N GLU A 62 22.82 17.57 10.62
CA GLU A 62 23.20 18.20 11.88
C GLU A 62 22.55 19.58 12.06
N ILE A 63 22.27 20.29 10.96
CA ILE A 63 21.85 21.69 10.99
C ILE A 63 20.50 21.88 11.67
N ILE A 64 19.51 21.05 11.38
CA ILE A 64 18.15 21.20 11.90
C ILE A 64 18.05 20.75 13.36
N PRO A 65 18.59 19.57 13.77
CA PRO A 65 18.60 19.17 15.17
C PRO A 65 19.33 20.18 16.08
N GLU A 66 20.45 20.72 15.63
CA GLU A 66 21.24 21.70 16.37
C GLU A 66 20.48 23.03 16.54
N LEU A 67 19.77 23.48 15.50
CA LEU A 67 19.02 24.72 15.50
C LEU A 67 17.72 24.66 16.33
N PHE A 68 17.01 23.52 16.29
CA PHE A 68 15.70 23.37 16.92
C PHE A 68 15.72 22.51 18.19
N HIS A 69 16.87 22.00 18.64
CA HIS A 69 16.99 21.08 19.78
C HIS A 69 16.01 19.89 19.74
N THR A 70 15.73 19.39 18.54
CA THR A 70 14.77 18.30 18.31
C THR A 70 15.52 17.02 17.99
N THR A 71 15.02 15.88 18.49
CA THR A 71 15.51 14.57 18.07
C THR A 71 14.99 14.27 16.68
N ALA A 72 15.82 14.44 15.66
CA ALA A 72 15.49 14.03 14.30
C ALA A 72 15.51 12.49 14.18
N LEU A 73 14.57 11.96 13.43
CA LEU A 73 14.58 10.54 13.04
C LEU A 73 15.64 10.36 11.95
N ASN A 74 16.85 9.95 12.34
CA ASN A 74 17.93 9.67 11.39
C ASN A 74 17.64 8.36 10.63
N PRO A 75 17.30 8.41 9.33
CA PRO A 75 16.99 7.22 8.53
C PRO A 75 18.12 6.19 8.51
N MET A 76 19.37 6.65 8.55
CA MET A 76 20.55 5.76 8.53
C MET A 76 20.75 4.99 9.83
N ASN A 77 20.37 5.56 10.98
CA ASN A 77 20.55 4.90 12.28
C ASN A 77 19.43 3.90 12.58
N GLU A 78 18.24 4.06 11.96
CA GLU A 78 17.05 3.26 12.21
C GLU A 78 16.49 2.62 10.95
N ILE A 79 17.36 2.01 10.14
CA ILE A 79 17.01 1.38 8.85
C ILE A 79 15.83 0.41 8.97
N ALA A 80 15.83 -0.43 10.00
CA ALA A 80 14.77 -1.41 10.21
C ALA A 80 13.42 -0.75 10.52
N LEU A 81 13.43 0.35 11.28
CA LEU A 81 12.22 1.13 11.59
C LEU A 81 11.67 1.81 10.33
N MET A 82 12.54 2.41 9.52
CA MET A 82 12.16 3.07 8.27
C MET A 82 11.57 2.09 7.25
N LEU A 83 12.24 0.96 7.03
CA LEU A 83 11.72 -0.09 6.12
C LEU A 83 10.42 -0.69 6.66
N GLY A 84 10.37 -1.00 7.96
CA GLY A 84 9.16 -1.53 8.59
C GLY A 84 8.00 -0.52 8.56
N GLY A 85 8.27 0.76 8.81
CA GLY A 85 7.28 1.83 8.75
C GLY A 85 6.70 2.03 7.36
N THR A 86 7.53 2.02 6.31
CA THR A 86 7.06 2.15 4.92
C THR A 86 6.26 0.95 4.45
N ILE A 87 6.65 -0.28 4.83
CA ILE A 87 5.83 -1.48 4.58
C ILE A 87 4.50 -1.37 5.33
N GLY A 88 4.52 -1.02 6.61
CA GLY A 88 3.31 -0.85 7.42
C GLY A 88 2.34 0.17 6.82
N MET A 89 2.85 1.31 6.37
CA MET A 89 2.05 2.32 5.68
C MET A 89 1.47 1.79 4.35
N GLY A 90 2.27 1.06 3.59
CA GLY A 90 1.83 0.40 2.35
C GLY A 90 0.71 -0.60 2.60
N VAL A 91 0.86 -1.45 3.62
CA VAL A 91 -0.16 -2.41 4.06
C VAL A 91 -1.46 -1.70 4.43
N LEU A 92 -1.40 -0.61 5.20
CA LEU A 92 -2.59 0.17 5.56
C LEU A 92 -3.31 0.73 4.34
N ILE A 93 -2.57 1.22 3.33
CA ILE A 93 -3.16 1.75 2.10
C ILE A 93 -3.81 0.65 1.27
N ILE A 94 -3.18 -0.53 1.16
CA ILE A 94 -3.76 -1.68 0.46
C ILE A 94 -5.06 -2.11 1.17
N ILE A 95 -5.04 -2.30 2.49
CA ILE A 95 -6.23 -2.66 3.27
C ILE A 95 -7.33 -1.61 3.10
N PHE A 96 -6.99 -0.33 3.18
CA PHE A 96 -7.95 0.74 2.97
C PHE A 96 -8.58 0.70 1.57
N GLY A 97 -7.77 0.46 0.53
CA GLY A 97 -8.26 0.28 -0.85
C GLY A 97 -9.22 -0.89 -0.98
N MET A 98 -8.89 -2.04 -0.37
CA MET A 98 -9.76 -3.22 -0.37
C MET A 98 -11.08 -2.98 0.38
N VAL A 99 -11.02 -2.32 1.54
CA VAL A 99 -12.24 -1.93 2.30
C VAL A 99 -13.14 -1.01 1.48
N LEU A 100 -12.56 -0.03 0.78
CA LEU A 100 -13.34 0.84 -0.11
C LEU A 100 -13.98 0.06 -1.25
N ASN A 101 -13.27 -0.92 -1.81
CA ASN A 101 -13.83 -1.79 -2.85
C ASN A 101 -15.00 -2.63 -2.34
N VAL A 102 -14.88 -3.21 -1.14
CA VAL A 102 -15.98 -3.94 -0.49
C VAL A 102 -17.20 -3.04 -0.28
N ILE A 103 -16.99 -1.82 0.22
CA ILE A 103 -18.09 -0.85 0.42
C ILE A 103 -18.75 -0.49 -0.92
N ASN A 104 -17.97 -0.32 -1.97
CA ASN A 104 -18.48 0.01 -3.31
C ASN A 104 -19.29 -1.15 -3.89
N ALA A 105 -18.78 -2.37 -3.84
CA ALA A 105 -19.46 -3.58 -4.31
C ALA A 105 -20.78 -3.83 -3.52
N LEU A 106 -20.78 -3.59 -2.21
CA LEU A 106 -22.02 -3.65 -1.41
C LEU A 106 -23.05 -2.61 -1.84
N LYS A 107 -22.63 -1.39 -2.21
CA LYS A 107 -23.52 -0.34 -2.71
C LYS A 107 -24.06 -0.68 -4.11
N SER A 108 -23.26 -1.32 -4.95
CA SER A 108 -23.67 -1.78 -6.28
C SER A 108 -24.58 -3.01 -6.22
N LYS A 109 -24.84 -3.56 -5.03
CA LYS A 109 -25.61 -4.80 -4.81
C LYS A 109 -25.00 -6.06 -5.43
N GLU A 110 -23.74 -6.04 -5.72
CA GLU A 110 -22.96 -7.18 -6.20
C GLU A 110 -22.38 -7.94 -5.00
N LEU A 111 -23.26 -8.59 -4.24
CA LEU A 111 -22.90 -9.29 -2.99
C LEU A 111 -21.89 -10.42 -3.22
N GLY A 112 -21.94 -11.05 -4.38
CA GLY A 112 -21.01 -12.11 -4.75
C GLY A 112 -19.57 -11.57 -4.84
N GLU A 113 -19.38 -10.49 -5.56
CA GLU A 113 -18.07 -9.83 -5.72
C GLU A 113 -17.58 -9.18 -4.42
N ALA A 114 -18.49 -8.58 -3.66
CA ALA A 114 -18.14 -7.99 -2.35
C ALA A 114 -17.60 -9.02 -1.36
N LEU A 115 -18.16 -10.24 -1.32
CA LEU A 115 -17.78 -11.28 -0.36
C LEU A 115 -16.64 -12.16 -0.85
N PHE A 116 -16.72 -12.63 -2.10
CA PHE A 116 -15.83 -13.65 -2.65
C PHE A 116 -14.84 -13.10 -3.69
N GLY A 117 -15.02 -11.85 -4.12
CA GLY A 117 -14.13 -11.18 -5.07
C GLY A 117 -12.69 -11.08 -4.58
N HIS A 118 -11.76 -10.99 -5.52
CA HIS A 118 -10.33 -10.91 -5.27
C HIS A 118 -9.94 -9.70 -4.41
N ASN A 119 -10.61 -8.57 -4.61
CA ASN A 119 -10.49 -7.36 -3.79
C ASN A 119 -11.64 -7.21 -2.78
N GLY A 120 -12.42 -8.27 -2.58
CA GLY A 120 -13.51 -8.37 -1.62
C GLY A 120 -13.04 -8.83 -0.24
N VAL A 121 -14.00 -9.31 0.55
CA VAL A 121 -13.71 -9.80 1.91
C VAL A 121 -12.77 -11.01 1.87
N ALA A 122 -12.93 -11.93 0.91
CA ALA A 122 -12.07 -13.11 0.77
C ALA A 122 -10.61 -12.71 0.50
N GLY A 123 -10.38 -11.74 -0.43
CA GLY A 123 -9.05 -11.20 -0.69
C GLY A 123 -8.44 -10.50 0.52
N LEU A 124 -9.26 -9.74 1.28
CA LEU A 124 -8.82 -9.07 2.49
C LEU A 124 -8.41 -10.08 3.59
N VAL A 125 -9.19 -11.15 3.77
CA VAL A 125 -8.84 -12.23 4.72
C VAL A 125 -7.56 -12.96 4.29
N PHE A 126 -7.40 -13.20 2.99
CA PHE A 126 -6.16 -13.77 2.44
C PHE A 126 -4.96 -12.88 2.74
N TYR A 127 -5.07 -11.58 2.42
CA TYR A 127 -3.95 -10.63 2.59
C TYR A 127 -3.55 -10.46 4.05
N ILE A 128 -4.52 -10.28 4.94
CA ILE A 128 -4.26 -10.19 6.40
C ILE A 128 -3.72 -11.52 6.93
N GLY A 129 -4.26 -12.66 6.49
CA GLY A 129 -3.78 -13.98 6.87
C GLY A 129 -2.31 -14.21 6.47
N ALA A 130 -1.94 -13.79 5.26
CA ALA A 130 -0.56 -13.86 4.77
C ALA A 130 0.40 -12.97 5.57
N LEU A 131 -0.03 -11.75 5.91
CA LEU A 131 0.76 -10.83 6.76
C LEU A 131 0.94 -11.37 8.18
N LEU A 132 -0.11 -11.91 8.77
CA LEU A 132 -0.05 -12.52 10.11
C LEU A 132 0.82 -13.77 10.10
N LEU A 133 0.78 -14.57 9.05
CA LEU A 133 1.68 -15.72 8.87
C LEU A 133 3.14 -15.27 8.81
N ALA A 134 3.43 -14.26 7.99
CA ALA A 134 4.78 -13.67 7.91
C ALA A 134 5.21 -13.12 9.28
N GLY A 135 4.36 -12.35 9.96
CA GLY A 135 4.61 -11.83 11.29
C GLY A 135 4.88 -12.94 12.31
N ASN A 136 4.10 -14.01 12.30
CA ASN A 136 4.32 -15.16 13.20
C ASN A 136 5.65 -15.86 12.95
N LEU A 137 6.09 -15.95 11.69
CA LEU A 137 7.38 -16.55 11.35
C LEU A 137 8.57 -15.69 11.82
N PHE A 138 8.47 -14.36 11.68
CA PHE A 138 9.53 -13.43 12.07
C PHE A 138 9.54 -13.13 13.57
N LEU A 139 8.38 -12.90 14.18
CA LEU A 139 8.24 -12.46 15.57
C LEU A 139 8.01 -13.62 16.54
N LYS A 140 7.85 -14.86 16.04
CA LYS A 140 7.66 -16.08 16.83
C LYS A 140 6.59 -15.94 17.92
N TRP A 141 5.39 -15.48 17.56
CA TRP A 141 4.28 -15.23 18.49
C TRP A 141 3.76 -16.49 19.21
N GLY A 142 4.29 -17.67 18.85
CA GLY A 142 3.90 -18.94 19.50
C GLY A 142 2.52 -19.48 19.08
N ILE A 143 1.86 -18.82 18.12
CA ILE A 143 0.60 -19.31 17.57
C ILE A 143 0.91 -20.42 16.55
N PRO A 144 0.20 -21.55 16.59
CA PRO A 144 0.46 -22.65 15.68
C PRO A 144 0.24 -22.21 14.22
N THR A 145 1.27 -22.34 13.41
CA THR A 145 1.32 -21.90 12.01
C THR A 145 0.19 -22.48 11.16
N PHE A 146 -0.28 -23.69 11.49
CA PHE A 146 -1.35 -24.34 10.74
C PHE A 146 -2.67 -23.57 10.76
N VAL A 147 -2.93 -22.76 11.80
CA VAL A 147 -4.15 -21.94 11.89
C VAL A 147 -4.16 -20.88 10.78
N PHE A 148 -3.04 -20.17 10.60
CA PHE A 148 -2.91 -19.17 9.55
C PHE A 148 -2.98 -19.81 8.16
N VAL A 149 -2.30 -20.94 7.98
CA VAL A 149 -2.35 -21.71 6.72
C VAL A 149 -3.78 -22.15 6.39
N ALA A 150 -4.53 -22.63 7.38
CA ALA A 150 -5.92 -23.01 7.16
C ALA A 150 -6.80 -21.83 6.74
N ILE A 151 -6.63 -20.67 7.36
CA ILE A 151 -7.35 -19.44 6.99
C ILE A 151 -7.01 -19.01 5.56
N ILE A 152 -5.73 -19.04 5.20
CA ILE A 152 -5.25 -18.70 3.85
C ILE A 152 -5.85 -19.66 2.81
N ILE A 153 -5.81 -20.98 3.07
CA ILE A 153 -6.39 -21.98 2.15
C ILE A 153 -7.88 -21.75 1.98
N LEU A 154 -8.61 -21.47 3.06
CA LEU A 154 -10.04 -21.19 2.99
C LEU A 154 -10.32 -19.94 2.16
N ALA A 155 -9.57 -18.86 2.38
CA ALA A 155 -9.70 -17.63 1.62
C ALA A 155 -9.41 -17.84 0.12
N VAL A 156 -8.37 -18.59 -0.21
CA VAL A 156 -8.00 -18.95 -1.59
C VAL A 156 -9.11 -19.78 -2.24
N LEU A 157 -9.69 -20.75 -1.54
CA LEU A 157 -10.82 -21.53 -2.05
C LEU A 157 -12.06 -20.65 -2.30
N CYS A 158 -12.34 -19.70 -1.40
CA CYS A 158 -13.43 -18.73 -1.59
C CYS A 158 -13.20 -17.84 -2.81
N MET A 159 -11.97 -17.35 -3.01
CA MET A 159 -11.61 -16.56 -4.18
C MET A 159 -11.68 -17.37 -5.47
N TYR A 160 -11.20 -18.61 -5.48
CA TYR A 160 -11.27 -19.51 -6.63
C TYR A 160 -12.69 -19.82 -7.06
N LEU A 161 -13.60 -19.93 -6.10
CA LEU A 161 -15.02 -20.18 -6.33
C LEU A 161 -15.87 -18.89 -6.30
N CYS A 162 -15.26 -17.73 -6.54
CA CYS A 162 -15.91 -16.42 -6.47
C CYS A 162 -17.19 -16.37 -7.31
N GLU A 163 -17.14 -16.73 -8.59
CA GLU A 163 -18.32 -16.68 -9.45
C GLU A 163 -19.43 -17.67 -9.04
N PRO A 164 -19.15 -18.99 -8.81
CA PRO A 164 -20.17 -19.91 -8.35
C PRO A 164 -20.81 -19.51 -7.04
N LEU A 165 -20.00 -19.12 -6.07
CA LEU A 165 -20.47 -18.68 -4.73
C LEU A 165 -21.25 -17.37 -4.82
N GLY A 166 -20.80 -16.43 -5.65
CA GLY A 166 -21.48 -15.16 -5.90
C GLY A 166 -22.88 -15.38 -6.48
N LYS A 167 -22.99 -16.20 -7.53
CA LYS A 167 -24.28 -16.56 -8.14
C LYS A 167 -25.21 -17.28 -7.18
N LEU A 168 -24.65 -18.09 -6.27
CA LEU A 168 -25.42 -18.81 -5.25
C LEU A 168 -25.99 -17.84 -4.22
N VAL A 169 -25.21 -16.84 -3.76
CA VAL A 169 -25.67 -15.82 -2.82
C VAL A 169 -26.69 -14.88 -3.47
N GLU A 170 -26.54 -14.59 -4.76
CA GLU A 170 -27.49 -13.80 -5.54
C GLU A 170 -28.78 -14.57 -5.94
N GLY A 171 -28.86 -15.86 -5.62
CA GLY A 171 -30.04 -16.69 -5.89
C GLY A 171 -30.23 -17.04 -7.36
N LYS A 172 -29.20 -16.98 -8.20
CA LYS A 172 -29.25 -17.37 -9.62
C LYS A 172 -29.19 -18.88 -9.75
N LYS A 173 -30.08 -19.46 -10.60
CA LYS A 173 -30.17 -20.93 -10.79
C LYS A 173 -28.99 -21.55 -11.52
N ASP A 174 -28.26 -20.78 -12.33
CA ASP A 174 -27.12 -21.26 -13.13
C ASP A 174 -25.77 -20.96 -12.42
N TRP A 175 -25.59 -21.56 -11.24
CA TRP A 175 -24.39 -21.33 -10.41
C TRP A 175 -23.19 -22.21 -10.80
N LEU A 176 -23.40 -23.35 -11.49
CA LEU A 176 -22.31 -24.22 -11.93
C LEU A 176 -21.83 -23.83 -13.34
N PRO A 177 -20.54 -23.48 -13.49
CA PRO A 177 -19.96 -23.22 -14.80
C PRO A 177 -19.91 -24.52 -15.61
N ARG A 178 -20.44 -24.45 -16.85
CA ARG A 178 -20.59 -25.61 -17.75
C ARG A 178 -19.31 -25.92 -18.55
N ASN A 179 -18.30 -25.02 -18.49
CA ASN A 179 -17.09 -25.13 -19.27
C ASN A 179 -15.87 -25.36 -18.36
N GLY A 180 -15.06 -26.37 -18.67
CA GLY A 180 -13.79 -26.63 -17.97
C GLY A 180 -12.78 -25.49 -18.11
N MET A 181 -12.91 -24.63 -19.13
CA MET A 181 -12.07 -23.44 -19.34
C MET A 181 -12.19 -22.44 -18.20
N PHE A 182 -13.35 -22.32 -17.58
CA PHE A 182 -13.60 -21.49 -16.41
C PHE A 182 -12.65 -21.77 -15.24
N PHE A 183 -12.39 -23.03 -14.96
CA PHE A 183 -11.50 -23.41 -13.85
C PHE A 183 -10.04 -23.01 -14.13
N VAL A 184 -9.65 -23.03 -15.39
CA VAL A 184 -8.29 -22.62 -15.80
C VAL A 184 -8.15 -21.10 -15.73
N GLU A 185 -9.15 -20.36 -16.23
CA GLU A 185 -9.17 -18.88 -16.15
C GLU A 185 -9.09 -18.39 -14.71
N ASN A 186 -9.95 -18.91 -13.82
CA ASN A 186 -9.95 -18.53 -12.41
C ASN A 186 -8.63 -18.91 -11.69
N LEU A 187 -7.98 -20.00 -12.11
CA LEU A 187 -6.68 -20.36 -11.55
C LEU A 187 -5.62 -19.31 -11.89
N PHE A 188 -5.58 -18.86 -13.15
CA PHE A 188 -4.62 -17.82 -13.58
C PHE A 188 -4.94 -16.48 -12.93
N GLU A 189 -6.21 -16.10 -12.86
CA GLU A 189 -6.65 -14.86 -12.22
C GLU A 189 -6.26 -14.84 -10.74
N MET A 190 -6.51 -15.91 -10.02
CA MET A 190 -6.11 -16.06 -8.61
C MET A 190 -4.60 -15.95 -8.45
N PHE A 191 -3.82 -16.58 -9.33
CA PHE A 191 -2.36 -16.50 -9.29
C PHE A 191 -1.85 -15.08 -9.53
N GLU A 192 -2.43 -14.36 -10.50
CA GLU A 192 -2.14 -12.96 -10.78
C GLU A 192 -2.42 -12.07 -9.56
N VAL A 193 -3.55 -12.28 -8.89
CA VAL A 193 -3.92 -11.52 -7.69
C VAL A 193 -2.95 -11.76 -6.54
N ILE A 194 -2.56 -13.01 -6.29
CA ILE A 194 -1.58 -13.35 -5.25
C ILE A 194 -0.23 -12.67 -5.55
N LEU A 195 0.24 -12.74 -6.80
CA LEU A 195 1.45 -12.07 -7.22
C LEU A 195 1.34 -10.55 -7.08
N SER A 196 0.18 -9.98 -7.42
CA SER A 196 -0.07 -8.54 -7.29
C SER A 196 0.03 -8.08 -5.84
N PHE A 197 -0.57 -8.78 -4.89
CA PHE A 197 -0.46 -8.44 -3.46
C PHE A 197 0.98 -8.50 -2.97
N PHE A 198 1.71 -9.55 -3.35
CA PHE A 198 3.12 -9.71 -2.99
C PHE A 198 3.98 -8.58 -3.59
N THR A 199 3.84 -8.33 -4.89
CA THR A 199 4.61 -7.31 -5.62
C THR A 199 4.31 -5.91 -5.11
N ASN A 200 3.04 -5.60 -4.84
CA ASN A 200 2.64 -4.31 -4.29
C ASN A 200 3.23 -4.10 -2.89
N THR A 201 3.17 -5.11 -2.03
CA THR A 201 3.73 -5.02 -0.68
C THR A 201 5.26 -4.78 -0.72
N ILE A 202 5.98 -5.52 -1.55
CA ILE A 202 7.43 -5.32 -1.74
C ILE A 202 7.75 -3.96 -2.37
N SER A 203 6.88 -3.45 -3.25
CA SER A 203 7.09 -2.15 -3.89
C SER A 203 7.18 -1.00 -2.88
N PHE A 204 6.54 -1.12 -1.71
CA PHE A 204 6.66 -0.11 -0.65
C PHE A 204 8.04 -0.07 0.02
N LEU A 205 8.81 -1.18 -0.03
CA LEU A 205 10.22 -1.18 0.40
C LEU A 205 11.05 -0.15 -0.37
N ARG A 206 10.71 0.12 -1.61
CA ARG A 206 11.40 1.12 -2.43
C ARG A 206 11.32 2.51 -1.80
N ILE A 207 10.18 2.87 -1.21
CA ILE A 207 9.98 4.17 -0.56
C ILE A 207 10.96 4.31 0.62
N GLY A 208 11.03 3.28 1.47
CA GLY A 208 11.96 3.25 2.59
C GLY A 208 13.43 3.24 2.15
N ALA A 209 13.74 2.47 1.09
CA ALA A 209 15.10 2.41 0.56
C ALA A 209 15.55 3.79 0.03
N PHE A 210 14.69 4.52 -0.69
CA PHE A 210 15.03 5.87 -1.15
C PHE A 210 15.16 6.86 0.02
N ALA A 211 14.32 6.76 1.04
CA ALA A 211 14.42 7.59 2.23
C ALA A 211 15.72 7.38 3.02
N ILE A 212 16.32 6.17 2.95
CA ILE A 212 17.59 5.85 3.62
C ILE A 212 18.78 6.33 2.79
N VAL A 213 18.68 6.28 1.45
CA VAL A 213 19.81 6.62 0.56
C VAL A 213 19.93 8.13 0.35
N HIS A 214 18.86 8.88 0.55
CA HIS A 214 18.82 10.33 0.35
C HIS A 214 19.31 11.07 1.55
#